data_eae5d79a6949dc53373f455ab4a778f0
#
_entry.id   eae5d79a6949dc53373f455ab4a778f0
#
_cell.length_a   1.000
_cell.length_b   1.000
_cell.length_c   1.000
_cell.angle_alpha   90.00
_cell.angle_beta   90.00
_cell.angle_gamma   90.00
#
_symmetry.space_group_name_H-M   'P 1'
#
loop_
_entity.id
_entity.type
_entity.pdbx_description
1 polymer ?
#
loop_
_entity_poly.entity_id
_entity_poly.type
_entity_poly.pdbx_seq_one_letter_code
_entity_poly.pdbx_strand_id
1 'polypeptide(L)'
;MTSRKSAIVLGGSSDIGRAAARAFAKAGYDVALAGRDVAALEPDAADLRARYNVEVGLHKFDVLDTASFEGFVSGLAALPDVVISIVGLLGVQQNAESDLAHATTIMRSNYEGPSLILGLFAEKFLARGSGTLVGVSSVAGDRGRASNYVYGSAKAGFSAFLSGLRARASRDGVHVVTVKPGFVRTKMT
;
A
#
# COMPACT_ATOMS: atom_id res chain seq x y z
N MET A 1 25.07 0.96 17.74
CA MET A 1 24.80 0.85 16.30
C MET A 1 23.36 1.30 16.09
N THR A 2 23.11 2.38 15.36
CA THR A 2 21.74 2.80 15.00
C THR A 2 21.16 1.72 14.09
N SER A 3 20.02 1.15 14.47
CA SER A 3 19.27 0.21 13.65
C SER A 3 18.94 0.86 12.31
N ARG A 4 19.10 0.11 11.21
CA ARG A 4 18.76 0.57 9.87
C ARG A 4 17.26 0.87 9.80
N LYS A 5 16.84 1.94 9.11
CA LYS A 5 15.43 2.22 8.88
C LYS A 5 14.80 1.15 8.00
N SER A 6 13.51 0.91 8.16
CA SER A 6 12.80 -0.13 7.43
C SER A 6 11.53 0.38 6.75
N ALA A 7 11.19 -0.23 5.63
CA ALA A 7 9.98 0.06 4.86
C ALA A 7 9.25 -1.22 4.47
N ILE A 8 7.93 -1.25 4.61
CA ILE A 8 7.10 -2.34 4.10
C ILE A 8 6.26 -1.89 2.93
N VAL A 9 6.24 -2.69 1.85
CA VAL A 9 5.49 -2.43 0.62
C VAL A 9 4.34 -3.42 0.50
N LEU A 10 3.12 -2.97 0.78
CA LEU A 10 1.89 -3.73 0.57
C LEU A 10 1.51 -3.67 -0.91
N GLY A 11 1.56 -4.81 -1.60
CA GLY A 11 1.46 -4.90 -3.06
C GLY A 11 2.84 -4.89 -3.75
N GLY A 12 3.83 -5.52 -3.13
CA GLY A 12 5.23 -5.58 -3.57
C GLY A 12 5.45 -6.21 -4.94
N SER A 13 4.54 -7.05 -5.44
CA SER A 13 4.62 -7.67 -6.76
C SER A 13 4.20 -6.76 -7.93
N SER A 14 3.58 -5.60 -7.63
CA SER A 14 3.18 -4.63 -8.68
C SER A 14 4.39 -3.87 -9.22
N ASP A 15 4.28 -3.34 -10.46
CA ASP A 15 5.38 -2.58 -11.07
C ASP A 15 5.76 -1.35 -10.23
N ILE A 16 4.77 -0.63 -9.70
CA ILE A 16 5.01 0.51 -8.80
C ILE A 16 5.60 0.01 -7.46
N GLY A 17 5.14 -1.13 -6.96
CA GLY A 17 5.66 -1.74 -5.73
C GLY A 17 7.13 -2.11 -5.83
N ARG A 18 7.53 -2.75 -6.92
CA ARG A 18 8.92 -3.07 -7.23
C ARG A 18 9.79 -1.82 -7.33
N ALA A 19 9.29 -0.78 -8.01
CA ALA A 19 10.01 0.49 -8.13
C ALA A 19 10.19 1.19 -6.78
N ALA A 20 9.15 1.22 -5.95
CA ALA A 20 9.22 1.77 -4.60
C ALA A 20 10.20 0.99 -3.72
N ALA A 21 10.12 -0.35 -3.71
CA ALA A 21 11.02 -1.21 -2.96
C ALA A 21 12.49 -0.97 -3.34
N ARG A 22 12.80 -0.86 -4.64
CA ARG A 22 14.15 -0.50 -5.12
C ARG A 22 14.60 0.86 -4.65
N ALA A 23 13.72 1.85 -4.67
CA ALA A 23 14.07 3.21 -4.23
C ALA A 23 14.42 3.24 -2.73
N PHE A 24 13.66 2.53 -1.88
CA PHE A 24 13.94 2.43 -0.45
C PHE A 24 15.22 1.61 -0.18
N ALA A 25 15.42 0.47 -0.85
CA ALA A 25 16.64 -0.32 -0.72
C ALA A 25 17.87 0.48 -1.14
N LYS A 26 17.80 1.23 -2.26
CA LYS A 26 18.88 2.12 -2.72
C LYS A 26 19.17 3.25 -1.70
N ALA A 27 18.17 3.68 -0.96
CA ALA A 27 18.32 4.67 0.12
C ALA A 27 18.83 4.05 1.45
N GLY A 28 19.13 2.74 1.46
CA GLY A 28 19.70 2.04 2.62
C GLY A 28 18.67 1.56 3.64
N TYR A 29 17.39 1.48 3.27
CA TYR A 29 16.36 0.88 4.12
C TYR A 29 16.37 -0.64 3.98
N ASP A 30 16.13 -1.34 5.08
CA ASP A 30 15.67 -2.72 5.02
C ASP A 30 14.24 -2.73 4.51
N VAL A 31 13.91 -3.71 3.63
CA VAL A 31 12.63 -3.71 2.92
C VAL A 31 11.83 -4.97 3.24
N ALA A 32 10.54 -4.83 3.49
CA ALA A 32 9.61 -5.94 3.51
C ALA A 32 8.66 -5.86 2.30
N LEU A 33 8.53 -6.96 1.56
CA LEU A 33 7.59 -7.09 0.45
C LEU A 33 6.40 -7.92 0.93
N ALA A 34 5.20 -7.39 0.76
CA ALA A 34 3.98 -8.08 1.14
C ALA A 34 3.04 -8.26 -0.06
N GLY A 35 2.52 -9.47 -0.22
CA GLY A 35 1.62 -9.83 -1.32
C GLY A 35 0.95 -11.19 -1.12
N ARG A 36 -0.02 -11.50 -1.98
CA ARG A 36 -0.81 -12.74 -1.88
C ARG A 36 0.01 -14.00 -2.11
N ASP A 37 0.91 -13.96 -3.07
CA ASP A 37 1.83 -15.04 -3.42
C ASP A 37 3.24 -14.63 -2.97
N VAL A 38 3.67 -15.22 -1.86
CA VAL A 38 5.00 -14.94 -1.27
C VAL A 38 6.12 -15.48 -2.15
N ALA A 39 5.90 -16.63 -2.80
CA ALA A 39 6.92 -17.22 -3.67
C ALA A 39 7.21 -16.33 -4.89
N ALA A 40 6.20 -15.66 -5.43
CA ALA A 40 6.36 -14.73 -6.54
C ALA A 40 7.13 -13.45 -6.18
N LEU A 41 7.34 -13.17 -4.88
CA LEU A 41 8.13 -12.02 -4.40
C LEU A 41 9.64 -12.33 -4.28
N GLU A 42 10.01 -13.63 -4.18
CA GLU A 42 11.40 -14.02 -3.92
C GLU A 42 12.40 -13.53 -4.97
N PRO A 43 12.12 -13.57 -6.30
CA PRO A 43 13.05 -13.02 -7.29
C PRO A 43 13.37 -11.54 -7.08
N ASP A 44 12.35 -10.74 -6.73
CA ASP A 44 12.51 -9.31 -6.43
C ASP A 44 13.31 -9.11 -5.13
N ALA A 45 13.06 -9.93 -4.11
CA ALA A 45 13.78 -9.88 -2.84
C ALA A 45 15.27 -10.24 -3.02
N ALA A 46 15.56 -11.28 -3.78
CA ALA A 46 16.94 -11.69 -4.10
C ALA A 46 17.70 -10.58 -4.84
N ASP A 47 17.07 -9.93 -5.83
CA ASP A 47 17.64 -8.79 -6.56
C ASP A 47 17.97 -7.62 -5.61
N LEU A 48 17.05 -7.28 -4.70
CA LEU A 48 17.25 -6.20 -3.72
C LEU A 48 18.41 -6.50 -2.76
N ARG A 49 18.47 -7.72 -2.21
CA ARG A 49 19.56 -8.16 -1.33
C ARG A 49 20.91 -8.07 -2.05
N ALA A 50 20.99 -8.60 -3.27
CA ALA A 50 22.24 -8.65 -4.05
C ALA A 50 22.73 -7.26 -4.46
N ARG A 51 21.82 -6.33 -4.84
CA ARG A 51 22.21 -5.01 -5.35
C ARG A 51 22.50 -4.00 -4.28
N TYR A 52 21.78 -4.04 -3.16
CA TYR A 52 21.79 -2.94 -2.19
C TYR A 52 22.32 -3.35 -0.80
N ASN A 53 22.62 -4.63 -0.60
CA ASN A 53 23.12 -5.15 0.67
C ASN A 53 22.21 -4.75 1.86
N VAL A 54 20.90 -4.95 1.68
CA VAL A 54 19.85 -4.71 2.67
C VAL A 54 19.15 -6.00 3.05
N GLU A 55 18.55 -6.04 4.24
CA GLU A 55 17.67 -7.15 4.61
C GLU A 55 16.34 -7.03 3.87
N VAL A 56 15.81 -8.17 3.40
CA VAL A 56 14.51 -8.21 2.73
C VAL A 56 13.63 -9.30 3.31
N GLY A 57 12.55 -8.88 3.98
CA GLY A 57 11.49 -9.75 4.49
C GLY A 57 10.39 -9.99 3.45
N LEU A 58 9.75 -11.16 3.54
CA LEU A 58 8.60 -11.51 2.70
C LEU A 58 7.40 -11.86 3.58
N HIS A 59 6.24 -11.33 3.24
CA HIS A 59 5.03 -11.50 4.01
C HIS A 59 3.82 -11.83 3.13
N LYS A 60 2.99 -12.78 3.57
CA LYS A 60 1.69 -13.02 2.95
C LYS A 60 0.74 -11.88 3.37
N PHE A 61 0.12 -11.25 2.38
CA PHE A 61 -0.85 -10.19 2.60
C PHE A 61 -1.90 -10.17 1.49
N ASP A 62 -3.17 -10.27 1.87
CA ASP A 62 -4.29 -10.08 0.95
C ASP A 62 -5.15 -8.91 1.46
N VAL A 63 -5.28 -7.88 0.63
CA VAL A 63 -6.05 -6.66 0.96
C VAL A 63 -7.55 -6.92 1.15
N LEU A 64 -8.07 -8.05 0.66
CA LEU A 64 -9.46 -8.44 0.81
C LEU A 64 -9.72 -9.28 2.08
N ASP A 65 -8.69 -9.84 2.68
CA ASP A 65 -8.76 -10.59 3.94
C ASP A 65 -8.55 -9.66 5.14
N THR A 66 -9.52 -8.79 5.37
CA THR A 66 -9.44 -7.78 6.44
C THR A 66 -9.40 -8.40 7.84
N ALA A 67 -9.90 -9.61 8.01
CA ALA A 67 -9.85 -10.34 9.28
C ALA A 67 -8.40 -10.70 9.69
N SER A 68 -7.49 -10.84 8.73
CA SER A 68 -6.07 -11.15 9.00
C SER A 68 -5.23 -9.94 9.41
N PHE A 69 -5.73 -8.72 9.29
CA PHE A 69 -4.91 -7.50 9.39
C PHE A 69 -4.29 -7.28 10.77
N GLU A 70 -5.05 -7.50 11.85
CA GLU A 70 -4.50 -7.37 13.21
C GLU A 70 -3.37 -8.37 13.45
N GLY A 71 -3.57 -9.62 13.03
CA GLY A 71 -2.56 -10.67 13.11
C GLY A 71 -1.33 -10.35 12.24
N PHE A 72 -1.54 -9.79 11.06
CA PHE A 72 -0.48 -9.34 10.17
C PHE A 72 0.39 -8.25 10.82
N VAL A 73 -0.23 -7.20 11.35
CA VAL A 73 0.51 -6.09 11.97
C VAL A 73 1.23 -6.51 13.24
N SER A 74 0.58 -7.32 14.09
CA SER A 74 1.16 -7.81 15.35
C SER A 74 2.23 -8.88 15.14
N GLY A 75 2.18 -9.61 14.04
CA GLY A 75 3.15 -10.65 13.67
C GLY A 75 4.44 -10.13 13.03
N LEU A 76 4.56 -8.83 12.76
CA LEU A 76 5.80 -8.24 12.27
C LEU A 76 6.85 -8.26 13.37
N ALA A 77 8.07 -8.70 13.05
CA ALA A 77 9.19 -8.76 14.01
C ALA A 77 9.53 -7.38 14.60
N ALA A 78 9.34 -6.32 13.82
CA ALA A 78 9.47 -4.93 14.26
C ALA A 78 8.48 -4.06 13.47
N LEU A 79 7.98 -3.01 14.12
CA LEU A 79 7.14 -2.02 13.46
C LEU A 79 8.00 -1.20 12.46
N PRO A 80 7.68 -1.17 11.17
CA PRO A 80 8.48 -0.47 10.17
C PRO A 80 8.47 1.05 10.40
N ASP A 81 9.43 1.76 9.80
CA ASP A 81 9.45 3.23 9.78
C ASP A 81 8.52 3.80 8.71
N VAL A 82 8.37 3.05 7.60
CA VAL A 82 7.52 3.45 6.46
C VAL A 82 6.62 2.30 6.04
N VAL A 83 5.33 2.59 5.87
CA VAL A 83 4.35 1.65 5.28
C VAL A 83 3.85 2.25 3.98
N ILE A 84 3.95 1.49 2.88
CA ILE A 84 3.51 1.93 1.55
C ILE A 84 2.40 0.99 1.08
N SER A 85 1.18 1.49 0.94
CA SER A 85 0.06 0.75 0.36
C SER A 85 -0.08 1.11 -1.11
N ILE A 86 0.24 0.12 -1.97
CA ILE A 86 0.19 0.23 -3.45
C ILE A 86 -0.86 -0.73 -4.01
N VAL A 87 -1.54 -1.45 -3.14
CA VAL A 87 -2.59 -2.39 -3.55
C VAL A 87 -3.73 -1.67 -4.27
N GLY A 88 -4.28 -2.33 -5.27
CA GLY A 88 -5.42 -1.84 -6.01
C GLY A 88 -5.77 -2.75 -7.18
N LEU A 89 -6.98 -2.59 -7.66
CA LEU A 89 -7.53 -3.31 -8.81
C LEU A 89 -8.31 -2.30 -9.66
N LEU A 90 -7.88 -2.10 -10.93
CA LEU A 90 -8.63 -1.25 -11.86
C LEU A 90 -9.98 -1.90 -12.20
N GLY A 91 -9.95 -3.20 -12.45
CA GLY A 91 -11.10 -3.96 -12.89
C GLY A 91 -11.53 -3.58 -14.31
N VAL A 92 -12.71 -4.06 -14.70
CA VAL A 92 -13.36 -3.74 -15.99
C VAL A 92 -14.67 -3.02 -15.68
N GLN A 93 -14.75 -1.74 -16.03
CA GLN A 93 -15.89 -0.88 -15.69
C GLN A 93 -17.23 -1.47 -16.20
N GLN A 94 -17.27 -1.93 -17.44
CA GLN A 94 -18.47 -2.52 -18.02
C GLN A 94 -18.98 -3.74 -17.22
N ASN A 95 -18.06 -4.58 -16.73
CA ASN A 95 -18.43 -5.71 -15.89
C ASN A 95 -18.97 -5.23 -14.54
N ALA A 96 -18.35 -4.20 -13.95
CA ALA A 96 -18.75 -3.65 -12.67
C ALA A 96 -20.13 -2.96 -12.69
N GLU A 97 -20.68 -2.65 -13.85
CA GLU A 97 -22.01 -2.06 -14.00
C GLU A 97 -23.15 -3.06 -13.77
N SER A 98 -22.90 -4.35 -14.02
CA SER A 98 -23.90 -5.41 -13.88
C SER A 98 -23.51 -6.51 -12.89
N ASP A 99 -22.20 -6.68 -12.60
CA ASP A 99 -21.67 -7.64 -11.63
C ASP A 99 -21.32 -6.93 -10.32
N LEU A 100 -22.22 -7.05 -9.34
CA LEU A 100 -22.04 -6.47 -8.02
C LEU A 100 -20.83 -7.04 -7.28
N ALA A 101 -20.48 -8.31 -7.49
CA ALA A 101 -19.32 -8.93 -6.85
C ALA A 101 -18.02 -8.34 -7.40
N HIS A 102 -17.96 -8.11 -8.73
CA HIS A 102 -16.82 -7.43 -9.36
C HIS A 102 -16.69 -5.98 -8.87
N ALA A 103 -17.79 -5.22 -8.86
CA ALA A 103 -17.81 -3.85 -8.33
C ALA A 103 -17.35 -3.78 -6.88
N THR A 104 -17.88 -4.67 -6.02
CA THR A 104 -17.49 -4.79 -4.62
C THR A 104 -16.00 -5.09 -4.46
N THR A 105 -15.46 -6.00 -5.28
CA THR A 105 -14.03 -6.34 -5.26
C THR A 105 -13.17 -5.12 -5.60
N ILE A 106 -13.56 -4.31 -6.61
CA ILE A 106 -12.87 -3.07 -6.95
C ILE A 106 -12.90 -2.09 -5.76
N MET A 107 -14.07 -1.86 -5.16
CA MET A 107 -14.22 -0.93 -4.04
C MET A 107 -13.40 -1.38 -2.83
N ARG A 108 -13.49 -2.65 -2.45
CA ARG A 108 -12.75 -3.21 -1.32
C ARG A 108 -11.25 -3.17 -1.53
N SER A 109 -10.76 -3.51 -2.72
CA SER A 109 -9.33 -3.50 -3.03
C SER A 109 -8.71 -2.10 -3.07
N ASN A 110 -9.50 -1.06 -3.39
CA ASN A 110 -8.99 0.30 -3.61
C ASN A 110 -9.31 1.28 -2.48
N TYR A 111 -10.26 0.94 -1.59
CA TYR A 111 -10.69 1.81 -0.49
C TYR A 111 -10.70 1.07 0.84
N GLU A 112 -11.59 0.07 1.02
CA GLU A 112 -11.81 -0.58 2.32
C GLU A 112 -10.51 -1.15 2.88
N GLY A 113 -9.91 -2.11 2.19
CA GLY A 113 -8.72 -2.80 2.66
C GLY A 113 -7.53 -1.88 2.89
N PRO A 114 -7.14 -1.03 1.90
CA PRO A 114 -6.04 -0.07 2.10
C PRO A 114 -6.27 0.91 3.25
N SER A 115 -7.51 1.36 3.47
CA SER A 115 -7.83 2.28 4.57
C SER A 115 -7.71 1.60 5.92
N LEU A 116 -8.26 0.39 6.06
CA LEU A 116 -8.26 -0.37 7.31
C LEU A 116 -6.83 -0.74 7.73
N ILE A 117 -6.02 -1.27 6.81
CA ILE A 117 -4.64 -1.63 7.16
C ILE A 117 -3.78 -0.42 7.51
N LEU A 118 -3.90 0.70 6.77
CA LEU A 118 -3.18 1.92 7.10
C LEU A 118 -3.68 2.54 8.41
N GLY A 119 -4.97 2.39 8.74
CA GLY A 119 -5.53 2.78 10.04
C GLY A 119 -4.88 2.04 11.20
N LEU A 120 -4.71 0.71 11.09
CA LEU A 120 -4.03 -0.10 12.10
C LEU A 120 -2.56 0.31 12.30
N PHE A 121 -1.83 0.54 11.21
CA PHE A 121 -0.46 1.05 11.30
C PHE A 121 -0.41 2.46 11.90
N ALA A 122 -1.40 3.31 11.59
CA ALA A 122 -1.49 4.66 12.15
C ALA A 122 -1.57 4.64 13.67
N GLU A 123 -2.41 3.79 14.27
CA GLU A 123 -2.50 3.65 15.74
C GLU A 123 -1.15 3.26 16.36
N LYS A 124 -0.43 2.33 15.73
CA LYS A 124 0.90 1.92 16.19
C LYS A 124 1.94 3.04 16.05
N PHE A 125 1.89 3.81 14.96
CA PHE A 125 2.80 4.92 14.73
C PHE A 125 2.53 6.10 15.66
N LEU A 126 1.24 6.41 15.92
CA LEU A 126 0.83 7.42 16.88
C LEU A 126 1.31 7.04 18.30
N ALA A 127 1.14 5.79 18.69
CA ALA A 127 1.65 5.29 19.97
C ALA A 127 3.19 5.36 20.07
N ARG A 128 3.92 5.18 18.95
CA ARG A 128 5.37 5.31 18.87
C ARG A 128 5.84 6.77 18.77
N GLY A 129 4.98 7.68 18.33
CA GLY A 129 5.32 9.09 18.09
C GLY A 129 6.16 9.31 16.82
N SER A 130 6.20 8.36 15.90
CA SER A 130 6.96 8.47 14.64
C SER A 130 6.51 7.46 13.60
N GLY A 131 6.70 7.81 12.32
CA GLY A 131 6.46 6.92 11.18
C GLY A 131 5.90 7.63 9.96
N THR A 132 5.92 6.94 8.83
CA THR A 132 5.38 7.47 7.58
C THR A 132 4.44 6.45 6.94
N LEU A 133 3.22 6.89 6.65
CA LEU A 133 2.22 6.14 5.90
C LEU A 133 2.10 6.72 4.49
N VAL A 134 2.26 5.89 3.48
CA VAL A 134 2.13 6.27 2.07
C VAL A 134 0.97 5.51 1.44
N GLY A 135 -0.06 6.22 1.01
CA GLY A 135 -1.17 5.65 0.26
C GLY A 135 -1.09 6.02 -1.22
N VAL A 136 -1.04 5.01 -2.09
CA VAL A 136 -1.09 5.23 -3.54
C VAL A 136 -2.54 5.23 -4.01
N SER A 137 -3.07 6.43 -4.20
CA SER A 137 -4.38 6.70 -4.76
C SER A 137 -4.30 6.83 -6.30
N SER A 138 -5.03 7.74 -6.90
CA SER A 138 -5.02 8.00 -8.34
C SER A 138 -5.66 9.35 -8.64
N VAL A 139 -5.24 10.00 -9.73
CA VAL A 139 -5.96 11.15 -10.31
C VAL A 139 -7.38 10.79 -10.79
N ALA A 140 -7.69 9.49 -10.97
CA ALA A 140 -9.04 9.02 -11.26
C ALA A 140 -10.02 9.29 -10.11
N GLY A 141 -9.52 9.49 -8.89
CA GLY A 141 -10.33 9.88 -7.74
C GLY A 141 -10.67 11.36 -7.66
N ASP A 142 -10.08 12.20 -8.50
CA ASP A 142 -10.33 13.65 -8.45
C ASP A 142 -11.60 14.05 -9.24
N ARG A 143 -12.01 13.23 -10.21
CA ARG A 143 -13.21 13.45 -11.00
C ARG A 143 -13.80 12.15 -11.53
N GLY A 144 -15.10 11.94 -11.40
CA GLY A 144 -15.82 10.81 -12.00
C GLY A 144 -15.71 10.81 -13.54
N ARG A 145 -15.49 9.62 -14.10
CA ARG A 145 -15.45 9.39 -15.56
C ARG A 145 -16.26 8.14 -15.88
N ALA A 146 -17.05 8.18 -16.94
CA ALA A 146 -17.88 7.04 -17.38
C ALA A 146 -17.05 5.74 -17.54
N SER A 147 -15.80 5.86 -17.95
CA SER A 147 -14.92 4.70 -18.20
C SER A 147 -14.39 3.98 -16.97
N ASN A 148 -14.49 4.58 -15.76
CA ASN A 148 -13.89 4.01 -14.54
C ASN A 148 -14.45 4.57 -13.22
N TYR A 149 -15.77 4.91 -13.18
CA TYR A 149 -16.32 5.56 -11.99
C TYR A 149 -16.36 4.68 -10.74
N VAL A 150 -16.44 3.36 -10.85
CA VAL A 150 -16.35 2.45 -9.70
C VAL A 150 -14.96 2.50 -9.07
N TYR A 151 -13.90 2.40 -9.89
CA TYR A 151 -12.53 2.57 -9.44
C TYR A 151 -12.26 4.00 -8.93
N GLY A 152 -12.70 5.00 -9.69
CA GLY A 152 -12.50 6.41 -9.35
C GLY A 152 -13.14 6.79 -8.02
N SER A 153 -14.37 6.33 -7.74
CA SER A 153 -15.04 6.58 -6.47
C SER A 153 -14.29 5.96 -5.28
N ALA A 154 -13.78 4.73 -5.43
CA ALA A 154 -12.97 4.08 -4.40
C ALA A 154 -11.66 4.85 -4.14
N LYS A 155 -10.97 5.34 -5.18
CA LYS A 155 -9.75 6.15 -5.03
C LYS A 155 -10.04 7.54 -4.47
N ALA A 156 -11.22 8.13 -4.75
CA ALA A 156 -11.69 9.37 -4.11
C ALA A 156 -11.86 9.16 -2.60
N GLY A 157 -12.56 8.10 -2.19
CA GLY A 157 -12.74 7.71 -0.79
C GLY A 157 -11.40 7.49 -0.08
N PHE A 158 -10.48 6.77 -0.72
CA PHE A 158 -9.15 6.54 -0.17
C PHE A 158 -8.34 7.85 -0.02
N SER A 159 -8.45 8.77 -0.97
CA SER A 159 -7.81 10.09 -0.86
C SER A 159 -8.38 10.91 0.30
N ALA A 160 -9.69 10.88 0.50
CA ALA A 160 -10.36 11.54 1.62
C ALA A 160 -9.93 10.92 2.97
N PHE A 161 -9.87 9.58 3.07
CA PHE A 161 -9.36 8.88 4.24
C PHE A 161 -7.94 9.33 4.60
N LEU A 162 -7.02 9.31 3.63
CA LEU A 162 -5.63 9.74 3.83
C LEU A 162 -5.52 11.21 4.25
N SER A 163 -6.40 12.07 3.73
CA SER A 163 -6.46 13.48 4.12
C SER A 163 -6.89 13.65 5.58
N GLY A 164 -7.94 12.93 6.00
CA GLY A 164 -8.39 12.93 7.40
C GLY A 164 -7.34 12.38 8.36
N LEU A 165 -6.71 11.26 7.97
CA LEU A 165 -5.64 10.64 8.76
C LEU A 165 -4.43 11.58 8.91
N ARG A 166 -4.05 12.31 7.86
CA ARG A 166 -2.99 13.33 7.90
C ARG A 166 -3.32 14.43 8.89
N ALA A 167 -4.56 14.94 8.86
CA ALA A 167 -4.99 15.99 9.79
C ALA A 167 -4.92 15.51 11.24
N ARG A 168 -5.35 14.27 11.51
CA ARG A 168 -5.24 13.64 12.83
C ARG A 168 -3.79 13.48 13.30
N ALA A 169 -2.91 13.01 12.43
CA ALA A 169 -1.53 12.65 12.76
C ALA A 169 -0.54 13.82 12.76
N SER A 170 -0.97 15.02 12.35
CA SER A 170 -0.08 16.15 12.05
C SER A 170 0.75 16.68 13.24
N ARG A 171 0.32 16.39 14.48
CA ARG A 171 0.97 16.86 15.71
C ARG A 171 1.78 15.79 16.44
N ASP A 172 1.71 14.54 15.96
CA ASP A 172 2.21 13.36 16.70
C ASP A 172 3.44 12.72 16.03
N GLY A 173 4.17 13.46 15.20
CA GLY A 173 5.40 12.97 14.56
C GLY A 173 5.14 11.90 13.47
N VAL A 174 3.90 11.71 13.05
CA VAL A 174 3.51 10.73 12.03
C VAL A 174 3.17 11.45 10.72
N HIS A 175 3.80 11.03 9.63
CA HIS A 175 3.59 11.60 8.31
C HIS A 175 2.64 10.73 7.48
N VAL A 176 1.68 11.36 6.81
CA VAL A 176 0.75 10.69 5.89
C VAL A 176 0.89 11.30 4.50
N VAL A 177 1.30 10.49 3.53
CA VAL A 177 1.56 10.90 2.15
C VAL A 177 0.51 10.28 1.24
N THR A 178 -0.12 11.10 0.41
CA THR A 178 -1.02 10.65 -0.66
C THR A 178 -0.31 10.80 -1.99
N VAL A 179 -0.07 9.70 -2.69
CA VAL A 179 0.48 9.69 -4.04
C VAL A 179 -0.67 9.48 -5.03
N LYS A 180 -0.81 10.37 -6.00
CA LYS A 180 -1.85 10.30 -7.04
C LYS A 180 -1.20 10.17 -8.42
N PRO A 181 -0.83 8.95 -8.85
CA PRO A 181 -0.30 8.76 -10.19
C PRO A 181 -1.35 9.10 -11.25
N GLY A 182 -0.88 9.64 -12.38
CA GLY A 182 -1.63 9.65 -13.63
C GLY A 182 -1.51 8.32 -14.36
N PHE A 183 -1.44 8.36 -15.69
CA PHE A 183 -1.17 7.16 -16.49
C PHE A 183 0.28 6.72 -16.30
N VAL A 184 0.46 5.53 -15.73
CA VAL A 184 1.76 4.88 -15.58
C VAL A 184 1.72 3.60 -16.38
N ARG A 185 2.69 3.38 -17.24
CA ARG A 185 2.79 2.13 -18.03
C ARG A 185 3.08 0.98 -17.07
N THR A 186 2.08 0.17 -16.77
CA THR A 186 2.14 -0.99 -15.89
C THR A 186 1.27 -2.11 -16.46
N LYS A 187 1.33 -3.29 -15.86
CA LYS A 187 0.42 -4.40 -16.20
C LYS A 187 -1.07 -4.10 -15.90
N MET A 188 -1.35 -3.05 -15.16
CA MET A 188 -2.73 -2.63 -14.81
C MET A 188 -3.34 -1.71 -15.87
N THR A 189 -2.54 -1.05 -16.66
CA THR A 189 -2.90 -0.10 -17.76
C THR A 189 -2.26 -0.57 -19.09
#